data_74d50e8cd3fa4b9b1d2a2a65a9afc7e4
#
_entry.id   74d50e8cd3fa4b9b1d2a2a65a9afc7e4
#
_cell.length_a   1.000
_cell.length_b   1.000
_cell.length_c   1.000
_cell.angle_alpha   90.00
_cell.angle_beta   90.00
_cell.angle_gamma   90.00
#
_symmetry.space_group_name_H-M   'P 1'
#
loop_
_entity.id
_entity.type
_entity.pdbx_description
1 polymer ?
#
loop_
_entity_poly.entity_id
_entity_poly.type
_entity_poly.pdbx_seq_one_letter_code
_entity_poly.pdbx_strand_id
1 'polypeptide(L)'
;MSVQTQSLIEYFATKAGIAPDKYFEALRSVPFVNCPNITREEMTGVLLLAKKLDLDPFSKEIYAIPGRNDGPVVPVIAFDGWMKILLRQPTFDGMETLPSDEMIEVDGYPRKVHAWCECVIYDKERSHPIRVREYFEEVMRPRYFRTNKGSVMLDQKCACRGACFVPKPSFRPSAMLIRWAALK
;
A
#
# COMPACT_ATOMS: atom_id res chain seq x y z
N MET A 1 3.04 -27.71 10.96
CA MET A 1 2.38 -26.74 10.05
C MET A 1 0.97 -27.23 9.83
N SER A 2 -0.03 -26.33 9.77
CA SER A 2 -1.34 -26.76 9.30
C SER A 2 -1.23 -27.15 7.81
N VAL A 3 -1.98 -28.14 7.38
CA VAL A 3 -2.00 -28.61 5.98
C VAL A 3 -2.26 -27.45 5.01
N GLN A 4 -3.07 -26.50 5.42
CA GLN A 4 -3.44 -25.34 4.63
C GLN A 4 -2.28 -24.34 4.43
N THR A 5 -1.48 -24.10 5.47
CA THR A 5 -0.28 -23.23 5.39
C THR A 5 0.79 -23.85 4.50
N GLN A 6 1.00 -25.15 4.62
CA GLN A 6 1.93 -25.91 3.79
C GLN A 6 1.55 -25.80 2.29
N SER A 7 0.29 -26.05 1.97
CA SER A 7 -0.24 -25.95 0.60
C SER A 7 -0.10 -24.54 -0.01
N LEU A 8 -0.23 -23.46 0.80
CA LEU A 8 -0.02 -22.10 0.33
C LEU A 8 1.44 -21.79 0.03
N ILE A 9 2.33 -22.23 0.91
CA ILE A 9 3.79 -22.06 0.73
C ILE A 9 4.23 -22.82 -0.52
N GLU A 10 3.78 -24.06 -0.73
CA GLU A 10 4.07 -24.84 -1.92
C GLU A 10 3.55 -24.18 -3.19
N TYR A 11 2.33 -23.62 -3.16
CA TYR A 11 1.75 -22.89 -4.30
C TYR A 11 2.65 -21.70 -4.70
N PHE A 12 3.01 -20.84 -3.76
CA PHE A 12 3.84 -19.67 -4.07
C PHE A 12 5.29 -20.05 -4.40
N ALA A 13 5.85 -21.05 -3.72
CA ALA A 13 7.19 -21.56 -3.97
C ALA A 13 7.32 -22.13 -5.40
N THR A 14 6.33 -22.90 -5.83
CA THR A 14 6.26 -23.42 -7.20
C THR A 14 6.17 -22.27 -8.23
N LYS A 15 5.34 -21.27 -7.94
CA LYS A 15 5.19 -20.09 -8.80
C LYS A 15 6.49 -19.28 -8.90
N ALA A 16 7.27 -19.24 -7.82
CA ALA A 16 8.56 -18.54 -7.76
C ALA A 16 9.75 -19.40 -8.24
N GLY A 17 9.56 -20.70 -8.48
CA GLY A 17 10.65 -21.61 -8.87
C GLY A 17 11.66 -21.88 -7.73
N ILE A 18 11.23 -21.79 -6.47
CA ILE A 18 12.10 -21.92 -5.28
C ILE A 18 11.60 -23.10 -4.43
N ALA A 19 12.52 -23.78 -3.73
CA ALA A 19 12.14 -24.82 -2.80
C ALA A 19 11.27 -24.27 -1.64
N PRO A 20 10.21 -24.99 -1.19
CA PRO A 20 9.26 -24.49 -0.20
C PRO A 20 9.90 -24.02 1.12
N ASP A 21 10.93 -24.72 1.60
CA ASP A 21 11.62 -24.34 2.83
C ASP A 21 12.37 -23.02 2.69
N LYS A 22 13.08 -22.83 1.57
CA LYS A 22 13.77 -21.59 1.25
C LYS A 22 12.77 -20.44 1.01
N TYR A 23 11.63 -20.76 0.42
CA TYR A 23 10.55 -19.78 0.23
C TYR A 23 10.03 -19.27 1.57
N PHE A 24 9.77 -20.16 2.52
CA PHE A 24 9.30 -19.79 3.85
C PHE A 24 10.29 -18.89 4.61
N GLU A 25 11.58 -19.17 4.53
CA GLU A 25 12.62 -18.31 5.12
C GLU A 25 12.68 -16.93 4.45
N ALA A 26 12.60 -16.92 3.13
CA ALA A 26 12.64 -15.69 2.35
C ALA A 26 11.41 -14.79 2.60
N LEU A 27 10.22 -15.35 2.89
CA LEU A 27 9.03 -14.58 3.26
C LEU A 27 9.28 -13.65 4.46
N ARG A 28 10.07 -14.06 5.44
CA ARG A 28 10.38 -13.25 6.61
C ARG A 28 11.27 -12.05 6.29
N SER A 29 12.12 -12.18 5.30
CA SER A 29 13.12 -11.15 4.95
C SER A 29 12.61 -10.11 3.96
N VAL A 30 11.54 -10.38 3.22
CA VAL A 30 11.03 -9.45 2.19
C VAL A 30 9.63 -8.91 2.55
N PRO A 31 8.53 -9.68 2.44
CA PRO A 31 7.20 -9.12 2.69
C PRO A 31 6.90 -8.86 4.17
N PHE A 32 7.57 -9.57 5.10
CA PHE A 32 7.33 -9.48 6.54
C PHE A 32 8.50 -8.88 7.33
N VAL A 33 9.41 -8.20 6.67
CA VAL A 33 10.60 -7.59 7.31
C VAL A 33 10.24 -6.64 8.48
N ASN A 34 9.11 -5.97 8.40
CA ASN A 34 8.64 -5.07 9.45
C ASN A 34 7.84 -5.78 10.57
N CYS A 35 7.64 -7.10 10.47
CA CYS A 35 6.86 -7.91 11.39
C CYS A 35 7.69 -9.11 11.90
N PRO A 36 8.76 -8.89 12.68
CA PRO A 36 9.68 -9.95 13.09
C PRO A 36 8.99 -11.04 13.93
N ASN A 37 7.94 -10.67 14.66
CA ASN A 37 7.18 -11.57 15.54
C ASN A 37 5.89 -12.10 14.88
N ILE A 38 5.75 -11.98 13.56
CA ILE A 38 4.56 -12.47 12.87
C ILE A 38 4.31 -13.95 13.15
N THR A 39 3.10 -14.29 13.53
CA THR A 39 2.67 -15.67 13.74
C THR A 39 2.44 -16.38 12.41
N ARG A 40 2.38 -17.70 12.44
CA ARG A 40 2.09 -18.50 11.24
C ARG A 40 0.68 -18.28 10.73
N GLU A 41 -0.25 -18.10 11.64
CA GLU A 41 -1.66 -17.82 11.35
C GLU A 41 -1.83 -16.49 10.63
N GLU A 42 -1.17 -15.44 11.11
CA GLU A 42 -1.16 -14.13 10.50
C GLU A 42 -0.50 -14.16 9.10
N MET A 43 0.64 -14.85 8.98
CA MET A 43 1.30 -15.04 7.69
C MET A 43 0.39 -15.77 6.71
N THR A 44 -0.29 -16.82 7.18
CA THR A 44 -1.25 -17.58 6.37
C THR A 44 -2.39 -16.68 5.89
N GLY A 45 -2.92 -15.82 6.76
CA GLY A 45 -3.96 -14.84 6.39
C GLY A 45 -3.52 -13.91 5.27
N VAL A 46 -2.31 -13.37 5.35
CA VAL A 46 -1.74 -12.50 4.29
C VAL A 46 -1.55 -13.27 2.98
N LEU A 47 -1.04 -14.51 3.05
CA LEU A 47 -0.84 -15.35 1.86
C LEU A 47 -2.16 -15.78 1.22
N LEU A 48 -3.21 -16.02 2.01
CA LEU A 48 -4.55 -16.30 1.48
C LEU A 48 -5.08 -15.10 0.70
N LEU A 49 -4.92 -13.90 1.23
CA LEU A 49 -5.31 -12.67 0.54
C LEU A 49 -4.49 -12.47 -0.74
N ALA A 50 -3.17 -12.70 -0.67
CA ALA A 50 -2.29 -12.64 -1.83
C ALA A 50 -2.73 -13.62 -2.93
N LYS A 51 -3.05 -14.85 -2.56
CA LYS A 51 -3.56 -15.87 -3.50
C LYS A 51 -4.90 -15.48 -4.11
N LYS A 52 -5.84 -15.00 -3.28
CA LYS A 52 -7.17 -14.56 -3.74
C LYS A 52 -7.09 -13.44 -4.76
N LEU A 53 -6.17 -12.50 -4.58
CA LEU A 53 -5.98 -11.34 -5.45
C LEU A 53 -4.92 -11.59 -6.54
N ASP A 54 -4.31 -12.77 -6.57
CA ASP A 54 -3.19 -13.13 -7.44
C ASP A 54 -2.05 -12.09 -7.37
N LEU A 55 -1.67 -11.70 -6.16
CA LEU A 55 -0.58 -10.80 -5.87
C LEU A 55 0.67 -11.57 -5.45
N ASP A 56 1.84 -11.03 -5.80
CA ASP A 56 3.13 -11.60 -5.42
C ASP A 56 3.70 -10.88 -4.20
N PRO A 57 3.89 -11.57 -3.06
CA PRO A 57 4.49 -10.99 -1.88
C PRO A 57 5.95 -10.54 -2.09
N PHE A 58 6.72 -11.23 -2.94
CA PHE A 58 8.13 -10.89 -3.19
C PHE A 58 8.32 -9.66 -4.06
N SER A 59 7.44 -9.43 -5.01
CA SER A 59 7.41 -8.21 -5.81
C SER A 59 6.90 -7.00 -5.02
N LYS A 60 6.67 -7.17 -3.70
CA LYS A 60 6.10 -6.15 -2.81
C LYS A 60 4.72 -5.64 -3.24
N GLU A 61 3.99 -6.41 -4.02
CA GLU A 61 2.62 -6.11 -4.40
C GLU A 61 1.67 -6.16 -3.19
N ILE A 62 2.03 -7.01 -2.20
CA ILE A 62 1.38 -7.10 -0.89
C ILE A 62 2.44 -7.35 0.19
N TYR A 63 2.28 -6.71 1.34
CA TYR A 63 3.14 -6.87 2.50
C TYR A 63 2.34 -6.70 3.80
N ALA A 64 2.95 -6.94 4.94
CA ALA A 64 2.32 -6.74 6.23
C ALA A 64 3.02 -5.62 7.02
N ILE A 65 2.23 -4.91 7.81
CA ILE A 65 2.74 -3.97 8.81
C ILE A 65 2.26 -4.39 10.21
N PRO A 66 3.02 -4.07 11.27
CA PRO A 66 2.58 -4.32 12.64
C PRO A 66 1.26 -3.64 12.94
N GLY A 67 0.37 -4.33 13.61
CA GLY A 67 -0.85 -3.74 14.15
C GLY A 67 -0.54 -2.68 15.21
N ARG A 68 -1.51 -1.84 15.54
CA ARG A 68 -1.38 -0.86 16.61
C ARG A 68 -1.49 -1.57 17.97
N ASN A 69 -0.70 -1.11 18.95
CA ASN A 69 -0.75 -1.61 20.35
C ASN A 69 -0.60 -3.15 20.42
N ASP A 70 0.41 -3.68 19.74
CA ASP A 70 0.67 -5.13 19.64
C ASP A 70 -0.52 -5.95 19.10
N GLY A 71 -1.40 -5.30 18.38
CA GLY A 71 -2.50 -5.96 17.68
C GLY A 71 -2.00 -6.81 16.49
N PRO A 72 -2.90 -7.60 15.89
CA PRO A 72 -2.56 -8.46 14.76
C PRO A 72 -2.00 -7.67 13.58
N VAL A 73 -1.18 -8.30 12.76
CA VAL A 73 -0.60 -7.68 11.58
C VAL A 73 -1.69 -7.27 10.58
N VAL A 74 -1.47 -6.15 9.92
CA VAL A 74 -2.38 -5.62 8.92
C VAL A 74 -1.79 -5.85 7.53
N PRO A 75 -2.45 -6.62 6.65
CA PRO A 75 -2.04 -6.76 5.27
C PRO A 75 -2.25 -5.44 4.53
N VAL A 76 -1.27 -5.05 3.74
CA VAL A 76 -1.30 -3.83 2.92
C VAL A 76 -1.01 -4.19 1.48
N ILE A 77 -1.95 -3.87 0.60
CA ILE A 77 -1.71 -3.96 -0.84
C ILE A 77 -0.96 -2.68 -1.26
N ALA A 78 0.20 -2.86 -1.85
CA ALA A 78 1.01 -1.77 -2.36
C ALA A 78 0.40 -1.15 -3.63
N PHE A 79 0.95 -0.02 -4.06
CA PHE A 79 0.51 0.63 -5.30
C PHE A 79 0.61 -0.30 -6.51
N ASP A 80 1.74 -1.01 -6.64
CA ASP A 80 1.96 -1.95 -7.74
C ASP A 80 0.94 -3.10 -7.72
N GLY A 81 0.57 -3.59 -6.52
CA GLY A 81 -0.48 -4.58 -6.36
C GLY A 81 -1.86 -4.05 -6.82
N TRP A 82 -2.20 -2.82 -6.45
CA TRP A 82 -3.42 -2.18 -6.90
C TRP A 82 -3.43 -1.94 -8.41
N MET A 83 -2.31 -1.47 -8.98
CA MET A 83 -2.17 -1.29 -10.42
C MET A 83 -2.35 -2.61 -11.17
N LYS A 84 -1.78 -3.70 -10.65
CA LYS A 84 -1.95 -5.03 -11.22
C LYS A 84 -3.42 -5.49 -11.21
N ILE A 85 -4.15 -5.22 -10.12
CA ILE A 85 -5.58 -5.51 -10.02
C ILE A 85 -6.37 -4.67 -11.04
N LEU A 86 -6.04 -3.37 -11.16
CA LEU A 86 -6.69 -2.46 -12.11
C LEU A 86 -6.47 -2.89 -13.56
N LEU A 87 -5.21 -3.14 -13.94
CA LEU A 87 -4.84 -3.51 -15.31
C LEU A 87 -5.47 -4.83 -15.79
N ARG A 88 -5.91 -5.67 -14.88
CA ARG A 88 -6.65 -6.90 -15.20
C ARG A 88 -8.12 -6.66 -15.52
N GLN A 89 -8.66 -5.49 -15.18
CA GLN A 89 -10.06 -5.19 -15.47
C GLN A 89 -10.21 -4.85 -16.95
N PRO A 90 -11.04 -5.57 -17.69
CA PRO A 90 -11.21 -5.35 -19.14
C PRO A 90 -11.80 -3.96 -19.46
N THR A 91 -12.51 -3.37 -18.51
CA THR A 91 -13.14 -2.05 -18.64
C THR A 91 -12.20 -0.90 -18.30
N PHE A 92 -11.04 -1.17 -17.68
CA PHE A 92 -10.08 -0.12 -17.35
C PHE A 92 -9.54 0.56 -18.61
N ASP A 93 -9.63 1.89 -18.65
CA ASP A 93 -9.24 2.70 -19.82
C ASP A 93 -8.12 3.70 -19.52
N GLY A 94 -7.58 3.64 -18.32
CA GLY A 94 -6.45 4.47 -17.92
C GLY A 94 -6.66 5.22 -16.63
N MET A 95 -5.59 5.83 -16.17
CA MET A 95 -5.55 6.62 -14.95
C MET A 95 -4.60 7.79 -15.13
N GLU A 96 -4.96 8.95 -14.61
CA GLU A 96 -4.08 10.12 -14.55
C GLU A 96 -4.09 10.74 -13.15
N THR A 97 -3.02 11.44 -12.84
CA THR A 97 -2.85 12.15 -11.58
C THR A 97 -2.63 13.62 -11.86
N LEU A 98 -3.49 14.47 -11.33
CA LEU A 98 -3.52 15.90 -11.58
C LEU A 98 -3.21 16.64 -10.27
N PRO A 99 -2.03 17.27 -10.15
CA PRO A 99 -1.75 18.15 -9.02
C PRO A 99 -2.48 19.48 -9.20
N SER A 100 -2.77 20.19 -8.09
CA SER A 100 -3.33 21.54 -8.15
C SER A 100 -2.31 22.54 -8.68
N ASP A 101 -2.78 23.58 -9.38
CA ASP A 101 -1.97 24.76 -9.70
C ASP A 101 -1.71 25.61 -8.46
N GLU A 102 -2.59 25.54 -7.47
CA GLU A 102 -2.46 26.22 -6.20
C GLU A 102 -1.34 25.61 -5.36
N MET A 103 -0.41 26.45 -4.94
CA MET A 103 0.72 26.07 -4.08
C MET A 103 0.54 26.71 -2.71
N ILE A 104 0.54 25.89 -1.67
CA ILE A 104 0.39 26.32 -0.27
C ILE A 104 1.74 26.25 0.49
N GLU A 105 1.91 27.12 1.45
CA GLU A 105 3.00 27.05 2.43
C GLU A 105 2.51 26.23 3.62
N VAL A 106 3.36 25.34 4.09
CA VAL A 106 3.05 24.46 5.22
C VAL A 106 4.19 24.54 6.22
N ASP A 107 3.83 24.75 7.48
CA ASP A 107 4.79 24.82 8.58
C ASP A 107 5.70 23.59 8.64
N GLY A 108 7.00 23.82 8.75
CA GLY A 108 8.01 22.76 8.74
C GLY A 108 8.36 22.23 7.36
N TYR A 109 7.81 22.81 6.29
CA TYR A 109 8.16 22.48 4.89
C TYR A 109 9.03 23.57 4.28
N PRO A 110 10.20 23.22 3.72
CA PRO A 110 11.11 24.19 3.11
C PRO A 110 10.63 24.71 1.75
N ARG A 111 9.56 24.14 1.20
CA ARG A 111 9.03 24.48 -0.12
C ARG A 111 7.51 24.47 -0.11
N LYS A 112 6.92 25.31 -0.95
CA LYS A 112 5.49 25.23 -1.25
C LYS A 112 5.14 23.85 -1.81
N VAL A 113 3.96 23.36 -1.49
CA VAL A 113 3.42 22.10 -1.94
C VAL A 113 2.08 22.33 -2.64
N HIS A 114 1.69 21.41 -3.52
CA HIS A 114 0.36 21.46 -4.14
C HIS A 114 -0.72 21.33 -3.07
N ALA A 115 -1.75 22.19 -3.13
CA ALA A 115 -2.83 22.20 -2.15
C ALA A 115 -3.61 20.87 -2.15
N TRP A 116 -3.74 20.25 -3.31
CA TRP A 116 -4.41 18.94 -3.47
C TRP A 116 -3.82 18.18 -4.66
N CYS A 117 -4.14 16.89 -4.70
CA CYS A 117 -3.88 16.03 -5.84
C CYS A 117 -5.15 15.23 -6.17
N GLU A 118 -5.51 15.15 -7.43
CA GLU A 118 -6.66 14.40 -7.91
C GLU A 118 -6.20 13.19 -8.73
N CYS A 119 -6.78 12.03 -8.44
CA CYS A 119 -6.66 10.85 -9.28
C CYS A 119 -7.94 10.68 -10.09
N VAL A 120 -7.79 10.50 -11.39
CA VAL A 120 -8.88 10.26 -12.32
C VAL A 120 -8.72 8.87 -12.92
N ILE A 121 -9.74 8.02 -12.76
CA ILE A 121 -9.76 6.67 -13.31
C ILE A 121 -10.83 6.60 -14.40
N TYR A 122 -10.43 6.18 -15.58
CA TYR A 122 -11.30 5.98 -16.73
C TYR A 122 -11.73 4.52 -16.84
N ASP A 123 -13.01 4.32 -17.12
CA ASP A 123 -13.61 3.01 -17.29
C ASP A 123 -14.51 3.05 -18.54
N LYS A 124 -14.33 2.10 -19.46
CA LYS A 124 -15.02 2.04 -20.77
C LYS A 124 -16.54 1.91 -20.67
N GLU A 125 -17.02 1.35 -19.56
CA GLU A 125 -18.46 1.14 -19.34
C GLU A 125 -19.12 2.30 -18.61
N ARG A 126 -18.35 3.34 -18.24
CA ARG A 126 -18.87 4.52 -17.52
C ARG A 126 -18.85 5.77 -18.39
N SER A 127 -19.93 6.50 -18.37
CA SER A 127 -20.03 7.80 -19.05
C SER A 127 -19.16 8.89 -18.40
N HIS A 128 -18.81 8.72 -17.12
CA HIS A 128 -18.01 9.68 -16.36
C HIS A 128 -16.86 8.97 -15.65
N PRO A 129 -15.65 9.55 -15.64
CA PRO A 129 -14.53 9.02 -14.90
C PRO A 129 -14.77 9.11 -13.38
N ILE A 130 -14.13 8.23 -12.66
CA ILE A 130 -14.10 8.31 -11.19
C ILE A 130 -12.99 9.28 -10.81
N ARG A 131 -13.34 10.34 -10.08
CA ARG A 131 -12.41 11.35 -9.59
C ARG A 131 -12.33 11.30 -8.08
N VAL A 132 -11.12 11.26 -7.55
CA VAL A 132 -10.88 11.33 -6.10
C VAL A 132 -9.79 12.35 -5.86
N ARG A 133 -10.12 13.38 -5.08
CA ARG A 133 -9.21 14.44 -4.69
C ARG A 133 -8.81 14.27 -3.24
N GLU A 134 -7.52 14.41 -2.96
CA GLU A 134 -6.97 14.44 -1.63
C GLU A 134 -6.30 15.80 -1.38
N TYR A 135 -6.69 16.46 -0.31
CA TYR A 135 -6.10 17.71 0.11
C TYR A 135 -4.86 17.43 0.97
N PHE A 136 -3.82 18.23 0.75
CA PHE A 136 -2.56 18.06 1.47
C PHE A 136 -2.75 18.13 2.98
N GLU A 137 -3.57 19.05 3.46
CA GLU A 137 -3.85 19.26 4.88
C GLU A 137 -4.51 18.03 5.54
N GLU A 138 -5.34 17.29 4.81
CA GLU A 138 -6.03 16.09 5.33
C GLU A 138 -5.10 14.88 5.43
N VAL A 139 -4.11 14.77 4.53
CA VAL A 139 -3.20 13.62 4.48
C VAL A 139 -1.91 13.85 5.26
N MET A 140 -1.63 15.10 5.58
CA MET A 140 -0.46 15.47 6.36
C MET A 140 -0.61 14.95 7.80
N ARG A 141 0.33 14.13 8.20
CA ARG A 141 0.42 13.64 9.58
C ARG A 141 1.66 14.18 10.22
N PRO A 142 1.56 15.00 11.29
CA PRO A 142 2.72 15.37 12.06
C PRO A 142 3.36 14.11 12.65
N ARG A 143 4.66 13.94 12.43
CA ARG A 143 5.43 12.86 13.06
C ARG A 143 5.91 13.33 14.41
N TYR A 144 5.34 12.76 15.45
CA TYR A 144 5.84 12.92 16.81
C TYR A 144 6.76 11.75 17.14
N PHE A 145 7.99 12.03 17.52
CA PHE A 145 8.88 11.04 18.12
C PHE A 145 8.92 11.25 19.62
N ARG A 146 8.72 10.18 20.35
CA ARG A 146 8.86 10.19 21.82
C ARG A 146 10.35 10.09 22.13
N THR A 147 10.92 11.12 22.71
CA THR A 147 12.27 11.10 23.26
C THR A 147 12.17 10.97 24.78
N ASN A 148 13.27 10.57 25.44
CA ASN A 148 13.34 10.50 26.90
C ASN A 148 13.13 11.88 27.60
N LYS A 149 13.10 12.96 26.84
CA LYS A 149 12.85 14.35 27.30
C LYS A 149 11.48 14.90 26.90
N GLY A 150 10.57 14.07 26.38
CA GLY A 150 9.26 14.50 25.91
C GLY A 150 9.03 14.24 24.42
N SER A 151 7.83 14.55 23.93
CA SER A 151 7.52 14.42 22.49
C SER A 151 8.11 15.61 21.74
N VAL A 152 9.00 15.37 20.81
CA VAL A 152 9.54 16.38 19.91
C VAL A 152 8.91 16.16 18.54
N MET A 153 8.36 17.22 17.94
CA MET A 153 7.94 17.22 16.55
C MET A 153 9.21 17.19 15.69
N LEU A 154 9.56 16.04 15.17
CA LEU A 154 10.64 15.89 14.23
C LEU A 154 10.07 15.99 12.83
N ASP A 155 10.57 17.00 12.13
CA ASP A 155 10.54 17.19 10.69
C ASP A 155 9.37 16.50 9.98
N GLN A 156 8.39 17.27 9.59
CA GLN A 156 7.26 16.84 8.78
C GLN A 156 7.79 16.33 7.43
N LYS A 157 8.35 15.14 7.42
CA LYS A 157 8.57 14.43 6.15
C LYS A 157 7.23 14.03 5.61
N CYS A 158 6.71 14.90 4.74
CA CYS A 158 5.49 14.64 3.99
C CYS A 158 5.47 13.21 3.45
N ALA A 159 4.39 12.53 3.73
CA ALA A 159 3.99 11.37 2.99
C ALA A 159 3.97 11.65 1.46
N CYS A 160 3.86 12.90 1.06
CA CYS A 160 3.81 13.38 -0.31
C CYS A 160 5.17 13.66 -0.97
N ARG A 161 6.32 13.33 -0.37
CA ARG A 161 7.64 13.43 -1.06
C ARG A 161 7.73 12.61 -2.35
N GLY A 162 6.65 12.33 -2.98
CA GLY A 162 6.55 11.60 -4.23
C GLY A 162 5.18 11.62 -4.88
N ALA A 163 4.16 12.21 -4.25
CA ALA A 163 2.84 12.28 -4.88
C ALA A 163 2.85 13.14 -6.15
N CYS A 164 3.76 14.11 -6.23
CA CYS A 164 3.90 14.94 -7.43
C CYS A 164 4.87 14.38 -8.48
N PHE A 165 5.60 13.28 -8.23
CA PHE A 165 6.58 12.78 -9.19
C PHE A 165 6.68 11.26 -9.31
N VAL A 166 6.33 10.52 -8.29
CA VAL A 166 6.20 9.06 -8.31
C VAL A 166 5.25 8.70 -7.17
N PRO A 167 4.22 7.90 -7.36
CA PRO A 167 3.36 7.46 -6.28
C PRO A 167 4.18 6.61 -5.30
N LYS A 168 4.73 7.26 -4.24
CA LYS A 168 5.29 6.54 -3.12
C LYS A 168 4.15 6.03 -2.24
N PRO A 169 4.35 4.91 -1.51
CA PRO A 169 3.31 4.16 -0.81
C PRO A 169 2.59 4.90 0.33
N SER A 170 2.86 6.17 0.50
CA SER A 170 2.19 7.04 1.48
C SER A 170 0.97 7.80 0.91
N PHE A 171 0.89 7.99 -0.37
CA PHE A 171 -0.35 8.33 -1.05
C PHE A 171 -1.23 7.07 -0.95
N ARG A 172 -2.42 7.17 -0.37
CA ARG A 172 -3.32 6.03 -0.24
C ARG A 172 -4.16 5.84 -1.52
N PRO A 173 -3.58 5.42 -2.65
CA PRO A 173 -4.36 4.98 -3.81
C PRO A 173 -5.27 3.82 -3.40
N SER A 174 -4.88 3.07 -2.36
CA SER A 174 -5.69 2.00 -1.78
C SER A 174 -7.08 2.46 -1.33
N ALA A 175 -7.24 3.64 -0.74
CA ALA A 175 -8.57 4.15 -0.37
C ALA A 175 -9.41 4.48 -1.61
N MET A 176 -8.77 4.97 -2.67
CA MET A 176 -9.40 5.28 -3.95
C MET A 176 -9.80 4.01 -4.70
N LEU A 177 -8.90 3.03 -4.74
CA LEU A 177 -9.09 1.77 -5.45
C LEU A 177 -10.04 0.83 -4.71
N ILE A 178 -10.08 0.86 -3.36
CA ILE A 178 -11.09 0.19 -2.54
C ILE A 178 -12.47 0.76 -2.85
N ARG A 179 -12.63 2.08 -2.98
CA ARG A 179 -13.90 2.70 -3.39
C ARG A 179 -14.33 2.26 -4.79
N TRP A 180 -13.38 2.16 -5.72
CA TRP A 180 -13.69 1.67 -7.06
C TRP A 180 -14.09 0.19 -7.08
N ALA A 181 -13.37 -0.68 -6.35
CA ALA A 181 -13.67 -2.11 -6.25
C ALA A 181 -15.00 -2.39 -5.51
N ALA A 182 -15.43 -1.50 -4.60
CA ALA A 182 -16.70 -1.63 -3.88
C ALA A 182 -17.93 -1.16 -4.71
N LEU A 183 -17.69 -0.50 -5.86
CA LEU A 183 -18.74 -0.03 -6.77
C LEU A 183 -19.04 -1.01 -7.91
N LYS A 184 -18.37 -2.17 -7.95
CA LYS A 184 -18.63 -3.31 -8.83
C LYS A 184 -19.11 -4.52 -8.02
#